data_2a8f640ce77ef1d784e1095d17e2c7da
#
_entry.id   2a8f640ce77ef1d784e1095d17e2c7da
#
_cell.length_a   1.000
_cell.length_b   1.000
_cell.length_c   1.000
_cell.angle_alpha   90.00
_cell.angle_beta   90.00
_cell.angle_gamma   90.00
#
_symmetry.space_group_name_H-M   'P 1'
#
loop_
_entity.id
_entity.type
_entity.pdbx_description
1 polymer ?
#
loop_
_entity_poly.entity_id
_entity_poly.type
_entity_poly.pdbx_seq_one_letter_code
_entity_poly.pdbx_strand_id
1 'polypeptide(L)'
;GLDESGRCVYFILPEKPYGAMAERCLVDPRRCIALPDGLSDVDAAAMAIPGMSSWAAFIERAHLRGGETVLINGATGASGRLAIQIAKHLGAKKVIATGRNTAAFDQLRALGADVTIALTDDRDALAQAFEHEFGQGVDVVLDYVWGASAETLIVAAAKAGPDGVPIRYVQIGAMSGGAIQLHSAALRSSALQLMGSGIGSVPMPRLLAAIRGVLEAAPAAGFRVMTRQMPLSDIVRAWDAGDAQSRIVLVPEKR
;
A
#
# COMPACT_ATOMS: atom_id res chain seq x y z
N GLY A 1 14.13 15.74 -5.70
CA GLY A 1 15.25 16.59 -6.16
C GLY A 1 14.78 17.93 -6.67
N LEU A 2 15.73 18.73 -7.17
CA LEU A 2 15.42 20.02 -7.80
C LEU A 2 15.46 19.87 -9.32
N ASP A 3 14.47 20.43 -10.01
CA ASP A 3 14.50 20.57 -11.47
C ASP A 3 15.38 21.75 -11.90
N GLU A 4 15.54 21.96 -13.21
CA GLU A 4 16.37 23.04 -13.78
C GLU A 4 15.91 24.45 -13.38
N SER A 5 14.64 24.61 -12.96
CA SER A 5 14.10 25.88 -12.45
C SER A 5 14.26 26.05 -10.95
N GLY A 6 14.85 25.08 -10.26
CA GLY A 6 15.00 25.06 -8.80
C GLY A 6 13.75 24.62 -8.04
N ARG A 7 12.71 24.11 -8.69
CA ARG A 7 11.51 23.60 -8.02
C ARG A 7 11.77 22.21 -7.48
N CYS A 8 11.23 21.93 -6.30
CA CYS A 8 11.26 20.61 -5.70
C CYS A 8 10.30 19.67 -6.44
N VAL A 9 10.83 18.55 -6.94
CA VAL A 9 10.06 17.55 -7.70
C VAL A 9 10.34 16.13 -7.19
N TYR A 10 9.31 15.31 -7.19
CA TYR A 10 9.45 13.86 -7.18
C TYR A 10 9.54 13.35 -8.62
N PHE A 11 10.40 12.37 -8.90
CA PHE A 11 10.51 11.78 -10.22
C PHE A 11 10.67 10.26 -10.15
N ILE A 12 10.35 9.58 -11.24
CA ILE A 12 10.54 8.14 -11.40
C ILE A 12 11.24 7.82 -12.71
N LEU A 13 11.86 6.62 -12.76
CA LEU A 13 12.41 6.03 -13.96
C LEU A 13 13.36 7.00 -14.73
N PRO A 14 14.49 7.39 -14.13
CA PRO A 14 15.49 8.19 -14.84
C PRO A 14 15.95 7.49 -16.12
N GLU A 15 16.45 8.27 -17.08
CA GLU A 15 16.90 7.76 -18.37
C GLU A 15 18.11 6.84 -18.22
N LYS A 16 18.08 5.70 -18.90
CA LYS A 16 19.22 4.77 -18.92
C LYS A 16 20.44 5.42 -19.59
N PRO A 17 21.65 5.14 -19.12
CA PRO A 17 22.06 4.19 -18.07
C PRO A 17 22.03 4.76 -16.64
N TYR A 18 21.49 5.94 -16.43
CA TYR A 18 21.52 6.64 -15.15
C TYR A 18 20.53 6.05 -14.14
N GLY A 19 20.85 6.15 -12.84
CA GLY A 19 19.98 5.73 -11.73
C GLY A 19 19.54 6.91 -10.86
N ALA A 20 18.60 6.66 -9.97
CA ALA A 20 18.10 7.69 -9.04
C ALA A 20 19.00 7.87 -7.79
N MET A 21 19.89 6.90 -7.49
CA MET A 21 20.85 7.00 -6.39
C MET A 21 22.09 7.77 -6.85
N ALA A 22 21.92 9.05 -7.12
CA ALA A 22 22.96 9.94 -7.63
C ALA A 22 22.64 11.39 -7.24
N GLU A 23 23.66 12.25 -7.16
CA GLU A 23 23.48 13.69 -6.94
C GLU A 23 22.75 14.37 -8.10
N ARG A 24 22.89 13.82 -9.32
CA ARG A 24 22.24 14.30 -10.53
C ARG A 24 21.82 13.12 -11.40
N CYS A 25 20.66 13.22 -12.02
CA CYS A 25 20.17 12.25 -12.99
C CYS A 25 19.38 12.94 -14.10
N LEU A 26 19.34 12.29 -15.25
CA LEU A 26 18.54 12.75 -16.38
C LEU A 26 17.16 12.09 -16.32
N VAL A 27 16.11 12.90 -16.34
CA VAL A 27 14.72 12.44 -16.24
C VAL A 27 13.86 13.15 -17.27
N ASP A 28 12.97 12.43 -17.93
CA ASP A 28 11.91 13.00 -18.76
C ASP A 28 11.01 13.90 -17.89
N PRO A 29 10.80 15.18 -18.23
CA PRO A 29 9.95 16.10 -17.46
C PRO A 29 8.52 15.56 -17.23
N ARG A 30 8.00 14.72 -18.13
CA ARG A 30 6.69 14.07 -17.99
C ARG A 30 6.62 13.06 -16.85
N ARG A 31 7.76 12.65 -16.31
CA ARG A 31 7.91 11.75 -15.15
C ARG A 31 8.23 12.49 -13.85
N CYS A 32 8.18 13.82 -13.89
CA CYS A 32 8.37 14.69 -12.74
C CYS A 32 7.02 15.17 -12.20
N ILE A 33 6.90 15.20 -10.90
CA ILE A 33 5.72 15.69 -10.17
C ILE A 33 6.20 16.76 -9.19
N ALA A 34 5.71 17.99 -9.33
CA ALA A 34 6.02 19.05 -8.38
C ALA A 34 5.53 18.66 -7.00
N LEU A 35 6.33 18.88 -5.97
CA LEU A 35 5.91 18.65 -4.59
C LEU A 35 4.97 19.76 -4.14
N PRO A 36 3.89 19.42 -3.42
CA PRO A 36 3.03 20.41 -2.80
C PRO A 36 3.73 21.11 -1.63
N ASP A 37 3.31 22.32 -1.33
CA ASP A 37 3.77 23.05 -0.15
C ASP A 37 3.47 22.25 1.13
N GLY A 38 4.39 22.28 2.08
CA GLY A 38 4.24 21.59 3.36
C GLY A 38 4.61 20.09 3.36
N LEU A 39 4.98 19.52 2.22
CA LEU A 39 5.51 18.15 2.14
C LEU A 39 7.04 18.18 2.01
N SER A 40 7.75 17.52 2.94
CA SER A 40 9.20 17.40 2.86
C SER A 40 9.61 16.47 1.71
N ASP A 41 10.77 16.72 1.12
CA ASP A 41 11.35 15.85 0.07
C ASP A 41 11.63 14.43 0.59
N VAL A 42 11.98 14.29 1.86
CA VAL A 42 12.19 13.00 2.54
C VAL A 42 10.88 12.21 2.64
N ASP A 43 9.81 12.87 3.10
CA ASP A 43 8.51 12.21 3.22
C ASP A 43 7.94 11.86 1.84
N ALA A 44 8.08 12.77 0.86
CA ALA A 44 7.68 12.50 -0.52
C ALA A 44 8.41 11.28 -1.09
N ALA A 45 9.73 11.19 -0.94
CA ALA A 45 10.52 10.06 -1.40
C ALA A 45 10.11 8.74 -0.71
N ALA A 46 9.80 8.82 0.59
CA ALA A 46 9.41 7.64 1.36
C ALA A 46 8.00 7.13 1.03
N MET A 47 7.04 8.03 0.77
CA MET A 47 5.63 7.64 0.62
C MET A 47 5.19 7.42 -0.83
N ALA A 48 5.88 7.97 -1.83
CA ALA A 48 5.41 7.98 -3.20
C ALA A 48 5.11 6.57 -3.75
N ILE A 49 6.06 5.63 -3.68
CA ILE A 49 5.86 4.28 -4.21
C ILE A 49 4.92 3.43 -3.34
N PRO A 50 5.10 3.34 -2.01
CA PRO A 50 4.17 2.56 -1.19
C PRO A 50 2.75 3.15 -1.20
N GLY A 51 2.61 4.48 -1.26
CA GLY A 51 1.32 5.14 -1.40
C GLY A 51 0.69 4.93 -2.77
N MET A 52 1.48 5.00 -3.85
CA MET A 52 1.02 4.70 -5.21
C MET A 52 0.37 3.32 -5.30
N SER A 53 0.98 2.30 -4.70
CA SER A 53 0.44 0.94 -4.75
C SER A 53 -0.96 0.85 -4.15
N SER A 54 -1.18 1.52 -3.01
CA SER A 54 -2.48 1.58 -2.35
C SER A 54 -3.48 2.45 -3.12
N TRP A 55 -3.06 3.65 -3.54
CA TRP A 55 -3.92 4.59 -4.26
C TRP A 55 -4.41 4.01 -5.57
N ALA A 56 -3.50 3.46 -6.39
CA ALA A 56 -3.87 2.81 -7.64
C ALA A 56 -4.79 1.59 -7.42
N ALA A 57 -4.54 0.79 -6.38
CA ALA A 57 -5.40 -0.33 -6.05
C ALA A 57 -6.82 0.12 -5.67
N PHE A 58 -6.96 1.20 -4.89
CA PHE A 58 -8.27 1.73 -4.53
C PHE A 58 -8.98 2.39 -5.71
N ILE A 59 -8.30 3.25 -6.47
CA ILE A 59 -8.95 4.08 -7.50
C ILE A 59 -9.08 3.33 -8.83
N GLU A 60 -7.98 2.72 -9.31
CA GLU A 60 -7.93 2.16 -10.67
C GLU A 60 -8.40 0.70 -10.72
N ARG A 61 -8.35 -0.02 -9.60
CA ARG A 61 -8.69 -1.46 -9.55
C ARG A 61 -9.98 -1.72 -8.79
N ALA A 62 -10.04 -1.35 -7.53
CA ALA A 62 -11.22 -1.59 -6.70
C ALA A 62 -12.35 -0.59 -6.94
N HIS A 63 -12.06 0.61 -7.47
CA HIS A 63 -13.02 1.72 -7.58
C HIS A 63 -13.73 1.97 -6.24
N LEU A 64 -12.92 2.14 -5.17
CA LEU A 64 -13.40 2.38 -3.81
C LEU A 64 -14.38 3.55 -3.77
N ARG A 65 -15.48 3.35 -3.06
CA ARG A 65 -16.52 4.36 -2.84
C ARG A 65 -16.56 4.76 -1.37
N GLY A 66 -16.89 6.01 -1.11
CA GLY A 66 -17.14 6.47 0.26
C GLY A 66 -18.20 5.61 0.96
N GLY A 67 -17.98 5.30 2.23
CA GLY A 67 -18.87 4.45 3.04
C GLY A 67 -18.60 2.95 2.97
N GLU A 68 -17.68 2.48 2.13
CA GLU A 68 -17.32 1.06 2.02
C GLU A 68 -16.38 0.60 3.15
N THR A 69 -16.39 -0.70 3.42
CA THR A 69 -15.49 -1.38 4.36
C THR A 69 -14.30 -1.97 3.62
N VAL A 70 -13.10 -1.68 4.11
CA VAL A 70 -11.83 -2.13 3.51
C VAL A 70 -11.09 -3.07 4.47
N LEU A 71 -10.61 -4.20 3.97
CA LEU A 71 -9.66 -5.07 4.67
C LEU A 71 -8.28 -4.94 4.03
N ILE A 72 -7.25 -4.68 4.84
CA ILE A 72 -5.86 -4.55 4.41
C ILE A 72 -5.05 -5.71 4.98
N ASN A 73 -4.71 -6.69 4.14
CA ASN A 73 -3.90 -7.83 4.52
C ASN A 73 -2.41 -7.48 4.45
N GLY A 74 -1.73 -7.50 5.62
CA GLY A 74 -0.33 -7.10 5.75
C GLY A 74 -0.13 -5.61 6.04
N ALA A 75 -0.94 -5.06 6.94
CA ALA A 75 -0.97 -3.64 7.25
C ALA A 75 0.25 -3.12 8.05
N THR A 76 1.10 -3.98 8.60
CA THR A 76 2.23 -3.55 9.45
C THR A 76 3.42 -2.99 8.68
N GLY A 77 3.53 -3.25 7.37
CA GLY A 77 4.56 -2.68 6.49
C GLY A 77 4.22 -1.24 6.03
N ALA A 78 5.19 -0.55 5.41
CA ALA A 78 5.02 0.84 4.97
C ALA A 78 3.83 1.04 4.02
N SER A 79 3.64 0.14 3.04
CA SER A 79 2.51 0.20 2.10
C SER A 79 1.17 0.01 2.80
N GLY A 80 1.08 -0.98 3.71
CA GLY A 80 -0.14 -1.25 4.44
C GLY A 80 -0.52 -0.13 5.43
N ARG A 81 0.45 0.48 6.09
CA ARG A 81 0.24 1.66 6.95
C ARG A 81 -0.28 2.87 6.16
N LEU A 82 0.25 3.09 4.97
CA LEU A 82 -0.27 4.12 4.06
C LEU A 82 -1.64 3.74 3.51
N ALA A 83 -1.89 2.47 3.21
CA ALA A 83 -3.20 2.00 2.75
C ALA A 83 -4.32 2.32 3.76
N ILE A 84 -4.07 2.19 5.07
CA ILE A 84 -5.02 2.57 6.13
C ILE A 84 -5.37 4.06 6.00
N GLN A 85 -4.36 4.92 5.96
CA GLN A 85 -4.53 6.38 5.90
C GLN A 85 -5.24 6.81 4.61
N ILE A 86 -4.84 6.22 3.47
CA ILE A 86 -5.43 6.48 2.15
C ILE A 86 -6.89 6.00 2.13
N ALA A 87 -7.21 4.81 2.67
CA ALA A 87 -8.58 4.32 2.74
C ALA A 87 -9.49 5.29 3.52
N LYS A 88 -9.03 5.77 4.68
CA LYS A 88 -9.77 6.76 5.47
C LYS A 88 -9.94 8.10 4.72
N HIS A 89 -8.88 8.59 4.08
CA HIS A 89 -8.94 9.80 3.25
C HIS A 89 -9.94 9.67 2.09
N LEU A 90 -10.01 8.50 1.47
CA LEU A 90 -10.96 8.19 0.40
C LEU A 90 -12.39 7.89 0.90
N GLY A 91 -12.63 8.02 2.21
CA GLY A 91 -13.96 7.92 2.80
C GLY A 91 -14.38 6.50 3.19
N ALA A 92 -13.45 5.55 3.37
CA ALA A 92 -13.78 4.23 3.89
C ALA A 92 -14.44 4.34 5.27
N LYS A 93 -15.61 3.70 5.43
CA LYS A 93 -16.37 3.68 6.69
C LYS A 93 -15.62 2.90 7.76
N LYS A 94 -15.11 1.74 7.40
CA LYS A 94 -14.41 0.82 8.30
C LYS A 94 -13.13 0.31 7.63
N VAL A 95 -12.03 0.28 8.38
CA VAL A 95 -10.75 -0.27 7.93
C VAL A 95 -10.33 -1.39 8.88
N ILE A 96 -10.21 -2.60 8.34
CA ILE A 96 -9.74 -3.81 9.02
C ILE A 96 -8.29 -4.02 8.60
N ALA A 97 -7.37 -4.10 9.55
CA ALA A 97 -5.95 -4.24 9.32
C ALA A 97 -5.42 -5.56 9.86
N THR A 98 -4.69 -6.32 9.05
CA THR A 98 -4.08 -7.56 9.51
C THR A 98 -2.56 -7.47 9.60
N GLY A 99 -1.95 -8.26 10.45
CA GLY A 99 -0.49 -8.33 10.55
C GLY A 99 0.02 -9.37 11.53
N ARG A 100 1.26 -9.81 11.36
CA ARG A 100 1.93 -10.74 12.29
C ARG A 100 2.46 -10.05 13.54
N ASN A 101 2.95 -8.82 13.39
CA ASN A 101 3.49 -8.04 14.50
C ASN A 101 2.37 -7.33 15.27
N THR A 102 1.83 -7.98 16.30
CA THR A 102 0.75 -7.44 17.12
C THR A 102 1.18 -6.22 17.96
N ALA A 103 2.46 -6.07 18.27
CA ALA A 103 2.98 -4.89 18.96
C ALA A 103 2.80 -3.59 18.14
N ALA A 104 2.58 -3.70 16.83
CA ALA A 104 2.31 -2.55 15.97
C ALA A 104 0.81 -2.15 15.93
N PHE A 105 -0.09 -2.91 16.52
CA PHE A 105 -1.54 -2.72 16.33
C PHE A 105 -2.05 -1.38 16.87
N ASP A 106 -1.53 -0.89 17.99
CA ASP A 106 -1.92 0.43 18.50
C ASP A 106 -1.51 1.54 17.53
N GLN A 107 -0.36 1.39 16.86
CA GLN A 107 0.04 2.32 15.80
C GLN A 107 -0.90 2.24 14.59
N LEU A 108 -1.37 1.03 14.19
CA LEU A 108 -2.33 0.89 13.09
C LEU A 108 -3.67 1.55 13.43
N ARG A 109 -4.14 1.41 14.68
CA ARG A 109 -5.35 2.10 15.17
C ARG A 109 -5.18 3.62 15.15
N ALA A 110 -4.03 4.12 15.58
CA ALA A 110 -3.71 5.55 15.52
C ALA A 110 -3.66 6.10 14.08
N LEU A 111 -3.40 5.24 13.06
CA LEU A 111 -3.45 5.59 11.64
C LEU A 111 -4.87 5.48 11.04
N GLY A 112 -5.85 4.98 11.80
CA GLY A 112 -7.24 4.89 11.37
C GLY A 112 -7.77 3.46 11.15
N ALA A 113 -7.07 2.41 11.57
CA ALA A 113 -7.64 1.06 11.57
C ALA A 113 -8.69 0.93 12.67
N ASP A 114 -9.90 0.51 12.31
CA ASP A 114 -11.00 0.29 13.26
C ASP A 114 -10.90 -1.08 13.92
N VAL A 115 -10.40 -2.07 13.17
CA VAL A 115 -10.20 -3.45 13.64
C VAL A 115 -8.80 -3.92 13.27
N THR A 116 -8.18 -4.69 14.17
CA THR A 116 -6.88 -5.32 13.92
C THR A 116 -6.99 -6.84 14.14
N ILE A 117 -6.50 -7.64 13.18
CA ILE A 117 -6.52 -9.11 13.23
C ILE A 117 -5.09 -9.63 13.16
N ALA A 118 -4.70 -10.47 14.12
CA ALA A 118 -3.40 -11.12 14.12
C ALA A 118 -3.36 -12.24 13.07
N LEU A 119 -2.35 -12.21 12.20
CA LEU A 119 -2.03 -13.31 11.30
C LEU A 119 -1.26 -14.37 12.11
N THR A 120 -1.96 -15.37 12.56
CA THR A 120 -1.43 -16.49 13.38
C THR A 120 -1.34 -17.76 12.54
N ASP A 121 -0.63 -18.77 13.08
CA ASP A 121 -0.56 -20.11 12.49
C ASP A 121 -1.81 -20.95 12.81
N ASP A 122 -2.64 -20.52 13.77
CA ASP A 122 -3.96 -21.10 14.04
C ASP A 122 -4.93 -20.69 12.93
N ARG A 123 -5.06 -21.56 11.95
CA ARG A 123 -5.90 -21.33 10.75
C ARG A 123 -7.38 -21.24 11.07
N ASP A 124 -7.84 -22.00 12.06
CA ASP A 124 -9.26 -22.02 12.43
C ASP A 124 -9.67 -20.73 13.13
N ALA A 125 -8.86 -20.26 14.08
CA ALA A 125 -9.08 -18.96 14.71
C ALA A 125 -9.00 -17.81 13.72
N LEU A 126 -8.05 -17.86 12.78
CA LEU A 126 -7.91 -16.85 11.72
C LEU A 126 -9.11 -16.86 10.76
N ALA A 127 -9.57 -18.05 10.36
CA ALA A 127 -10.76 -18.20 9.51
C ALA A 127 -12.00 -17.63 10.18
N GLN A 128 -12.23 -17.95 11.45
CA GLN A 128 -13.36 -17.42 12.23
C GLN A 128 -13.32 -15.88 12.33
N ALA A 129 -12.14 -15.30 12.59
CA ALA A 129 -11.98 -13.85 12.62
C ALA A 129 -12.32 -13.19 11.28
N PHE A 130 -11.89 -13.78 10.17
CA PHE A 130 -12.23 -13.29 8.83
C PHE A 130 -13.72 -13.48 8.49
N GLU A 131 -14.28 -14.66 8.76
CA GLU A 131 -15.71 -14.94 8.54
C GLU A 131 -16.59 -13.96 9.33
N HIS A 132 -16.21 -13.61 10.56
CA HIS A 132 -16.91 -12.59 11.34
C HIS A 132 -16.94 -11.23 10.61
N GLU A 133 -15.80 -10.77 10.10
CA GLU A 133 -15.71 -9.48 9.41
C GLU A 133 -16.44 -9.49 8.05
N PHE A 134 -16.30 -10.56 7.28
CA PHE A 134 -17.02 -10.70 6.00
C PHE A 134 -18.54 -10.77 6.20
N GLY A 135 -19.01 -11.41 7.27
CA GLY A 135 -20.42 -11.44 7.64
C GLY A 135 -21.00 -10.08 8.00
N GLN A 136 -20.16 -9.11 8.40
CA GLN A 136 -20.55 -7.71 8.62
C GLN A 136 -20.47 -6.85 7.36
N GLY A 137 -19.93 -7.37 6.26
CA GLY A 137 -19.76 -6.72 4.99
C GLY A 137 -18.36 -6.12 4.81
N VAL A 138 -17.57 -6.74 3.94
CA VAL A 138 -16.28 -6.23 3.45
C VAL A 138 -16.41 -6.04 1.95
N ASP A 139 -16.19 -4.82 1.49
CA ASP A 139 -16.36 -4.44 0.08
C ASP A 139 -15.07 -4.60 -0.72
N VAL A 140 -13.94 -4.26 -0.10
CA VAL A 140 -12.61 -4.24 -0.74
C VAL A 140 -11.59 -4.93 0.14
N VAL A 141 -10.76 -5.78 -0.46
CA VAL A 141 -9.55 -6.35 0.16
C VAL A 141 -8.34 -5.87 -0.61
N LEU A 142 -7.36 -5.25 0.08
CA LEU A 142 -6.01 -5.03 -0.44
C LEU A 142 -5.07 -6.04 0.18
N ASP A 143 -4.38 -6.83 -0.64
CA ASP A 143 -3.50 -7.89 -0.17
C ASP A 143 -2.04 -7.67 -0.56
N TYR A 144 -1.19 -7.44 0.45
CA TYR A 144 0.26 -7.30 0.34
C TYR A 144 1.01 -8.59 0.69
N VAL A 145 0.32 -9.61 1.18
CA VAL A 145 0.92 -10.81 1.78
C VAL A 145 0.87 -12.00 0.86
N TRP A 146 -0.31 -12.27 0.28
CA TRP A 146 -0.60 -13.49 -0.49
C TRP A 146 -0.42 -14.76 0.36
N GLY A 147 -0.19 -15.95 -0.26
CA GLY A 147 0.06 -17.19 0.45
C GLY A 147 -1.11 -17.65 1.34
N ALA A 148 -0.79 -18.31 2.46
CA ALA A 148 -1.78 -18.95 3.33
C ALA A 148 -2.86 -18.01 3.88
N SER A 149 -2.52 -16.77 4.21
CA SER A 149 -3.52 -15.80 4.69
C SER A 149 -4.50 -15.40 3.59
N ALA A 150 -4.06 -15.32 2.35
CA ALA A 150 -4.94 -15.06 1.20
C ALA A 150 -5.89 -16.22 0.93
N GLU A 151 -5.42 -17.47 1.03
CA GLU A 151 -6.26 -18.67 0.94
C GLU A 151 -7.40 -18.63 1.98
N THR A 152 -7.06 -18.32 3.24
CA THR A 152 -8.03 -18.20 4.33
C THR A 152 -9.01 -17.05 4.10
N LEU A 153 -8.53 -15.87 3.66
CA LEU A 153 -9.38 -14.72 3.33
C LEU A 153 -10.38 -15.04 2.21
N ILE A 154 -9.92 -15.67 1.13
CA ILE A 154 -10.76 -16.02 -0.02
C ILE A 154 -11.86 -17.01 0.39
N VAL A 155 -11.51 -18.02 1.19
CA VAL A 155 -12.48 -18.99 1.69
C VAL A 155 -13.49 -18.33 2.64
N ALA A 156 -13.02 -17.48 3.56
CA ALA A 156 -13.89 -16.75 4.49
C ALA A 156 -14.85 -15.79 3.74
N ALA A 157 -14.34 -15.09 2.72
CA ALA A 157 -15.16 -14.23 1.87
C ALA A 157 -16.27 -15.01 1.15
N ALA A 158 -15.95 -16.21 0.65
CA ALA A 158 -16.93 -17.04 -0.04
C ALA A 158 -17.96 -17.69 0.89
N LYS A 159 -17.59 -17.94 2.16
CA LYS A 159 -18.49 -18.56 3.15
C LYS A 159 -19.41 -17.56 3.84
N ALA A 160 -18.89 -16.40 4.20
CA ALA A 160 -19.56 -15.45 5.08
C ALA A 160 -19.94 -14.13 4.39
N GLY A 161 -19.43 -13.86 3.20
CA GLY A 161 -19.81 -12.68 2.43
C GLY A 161 -21.30 -12.77 2.00
N PRO A 162 -21.99 -11.61 1.91
CA PRO A 162 -23.40 -11.58 1.49
C PRO A 162 -23.57 -12.10 0.06
N ASP A 163 -24.64 -12.86 -0.18
CA ASP A 163 -24.94 -13.44 -1.49
C ASP A 163 -25.10 -12.35 -2.56
N GLY A 164 -24.38 -12.51 -3.67
CA GLY A 164 -24.48 -11.61 -4.83
C GLY A 164 -23.86 -10.22 -4.62
N VAL A 165 -23.31 -9.92 -3.46
CA VAL A 165 -22.63 -8.63 -3.19
C VAL A 165 -21.16 -8.73 -3.59
N PRO A 166 -20.66 -7.89 -4.52
CA PRO A 166 -19.30 -7.96 -4.99
C PRO A 166 -18.27 -7.66 -3.89
N ILE A 167 -17.30 -8.55 -3.74
CA ILE A 167 -16.10 -8.34 -2.90
C ILE A 167 -14.90 -8.19 -3.85
N ARG A 168 -14.31 -6.99 -3.91
CA ARG A 168 -13.19 -6.68 -4.82
C ARG A 168 -11.87 -6.97 -4.11
N TYR A 169 -11.26 -8.09 -4.43
CA TYR A 169 -9.99 -8.55 -3.85
C TYR A 169 -8.85 -8.13 -4.78
N VAL A 170 -7.99 -7.23 -4.34
CA VAL A 170 -6.85 -6.71 -5.09
C VAL A 170 -5.55 -7.25 -4.51
N GLN A 171 -4.91 -8.16 -5.22
CA GLN A 171 -3.58 -8.66 -4.93
C GLN A 171 -2.53 -7.63 -5.36
N ILE A 172 -1.61 -7.25 -4.44
CA ILE A 172 -0.60 -6.22 -4.67
C ILE A 172 0.80 -6.76 -4.39
N GLY A 173 0.97 -7.51 -3.31
CA GLY A 173 2.24 -8.04 -2.86
C GLY A 173 2.21 -9.53 -2.57
N ALA A 174 3.39 -10.15 -2.42
CA ALA A 174 3.53 -11.58 -2.22
C ALA A 174 4.58 -11.90 -1.13
N MET A 175 4.49 -11.21 0.01
CA MET A 175 5.47 -11.31 1.10
C MET A 175 5.52 -12.71 1.75
N SER A 176 4.45 -13.50 1.63
CA SER A 176 4.39 -14.87 2.19
C SER A 176 4.42 -15.97 1.13
N GLY A 177 4.68 -15.62 -0.13
CA GLY A 177 4.81 -16.58 -1.22
C GLY A 177 4.15 -16.13 -2.52
N GLY A 178 4.61 -16.65 -3.66
CA GLY A 178 4.14 -16.25 -5.00
C GLY A 178 2.92 -17.01 -5.49
N ALA A 179 2.46 -18.05 -4.78
CA ALA A 179 1.38 -18.93 -5.20
C ALA A 179 0.38 -19.20 -4.07
N ILE A 180 -0.86 -19.50 -4.45
CA ILE A 180 -1.92 -19.95 -3.54
C ILE A 180 -2.65 -21.14 -4.15
N GLN A 181 -3.34 -21.92 -3.31
CA GLN A 181 -4.34 -22.88 -3.72
C GLN A 181 -5.72 -22.22 -3.72
N LEU A 182 -6.32 -22.10 -4.90
CA LEU A 182 -7.64 -21.51 -5.08
C LEU A 182 -8.66 -22.57 -5.51
N HIS A 183 -9.58 -22.90 -4.61
CA HIS A 183 -10.68 -23.79 -4.94
C HIS A 183 -11.71 -23.09 -5.84
N SER A 184 -12.04 -23.71 -6.97
CA SER A 184 -13.01 -23.14 -7.92
C SER A 184 -14.38 -22.86 -7.30
N ALA A 185 -14.75 -23.59 -6.24
CA ALA A 185 -15.99 -23.35 -5.50
C ALA A 185 -16.05 -21.94 -4.90
N ALA A 186 -14.95 -21.42 -4.37
CA ALA A 186 -14.92 -20.07 -3.79
C ALA A 186 -15.37 -19.00 -4.80
N LEU A 187 -14.97 -19.13 -6.08
CA LEU A 187 -15.37 -18.18 -7.12
C LEU A 187 -16.81 -18.40 -7.60
N ARG A 188 -17.32 -19.65 -7.57
CA ARG A 188 -18.69 -19.95 -8.05
C ARG A 188 -19.77 -19.68 -7.00
N SER A 189 -19.43 -19.77 -5.72
CA SER A 189 -20.37 -19.62 -4.61
C SER A 189 -20.35 -18.22 -3.97
N SER A 190 -19.64 -17.27 -4.59
CA SER A 190 -19.60 -15.88 -4.12
C SER A 190 -19.50 -14.91 -5.28
N ALA A 191 -19.71 -13.61 -5.02
CA ALA A 191 -19.44 -12.54 -5.97
C ALA A 191 -18.01 -11.99 -5.86
N LEU A 192 -17.05 -12.82 -5.46
CA LEU A 192 -15.64 -12.44 -5.32
C LEU A 192 -15.02 -12.08 -6.68
N GLN A 193 -14.41 -10.92 -6.76
CA GLN A 193 -13.69 -10.41 -7.92
C GLN A 193 -12.18 -10.37 -7.60
N LEU A 194 -11.44 -11.35 -8.05
CA LEU A 194 -9.98 -11.42 -7.83
C LEU A 194 -9.23 -10.70 -8.95
N MET A 195 -8.42 -9.73 -8.59
CA MET A 195 -7.65 -8.91 -9.54
C MET A 195 -6.27 -8.55 -8.97
N GLY A 196 -5.32 -8.21 -9.85
CA GLY A 196 -4.00 -7.72 -9.46
C GLY A 196 -3.86 -6.20 -9.62
N SER A 197 -2.94 -5.59 -8.87
CA SER A 197 -2.52 -4.20 -9.02
C SER A 197 -1.00 -4.09 -9.01
N GLY A 198 -0.41 -3.50 -10.05
CA GLY A 198 1.02 -3.31 -10.17
C GLY A 198 1.43 -2.77 -11.55
N ILE A 199 2.73 -2.69 -11.79
CA ILE A 199 3.27 -2.32 -13.10
C ILE A 199 2.81 -3.37 -14.13
N GLY A 200 2.18 -2.91 -15.22
CA GLY A 200 1.61 -3.77 -16.26
C GLY A 200 0.10 -3.97 -16.14
N SER A 201 -0.49 -3.92 -14.93
CA SER A 201 -1.95 -3.99 -14.75
C SER A 201 -2.61 -2.60 -14.68
N VAL A 202 -1.83 -1.57 -14.39
CA VAL A 202 -2.24 -0.15 -14.40
C VAL A 202 -1.31 0.60 -15.35
N PRO A 203 -1.84 1.37 -16.32
CA PRO A 203 -1.02 2.15 -17.24
C PRO A 203 -0.13 3.18 -16.54
N MET A 204 1.08 3.42 -17.05
CA MET A 204 2.05 4.35 -16.45
C MET A 204 1.48 5.76 -16.16
N PRO A 205 0.71 6.40 -17.05
CA PRO A 205 0.11 7.69 -16.73
C PRO A 205 -0.82 7.65 -15.52
N ARG A 206 -1.52 6.53 -15.30
CA ARG A 206 -2.40 6.33 -14.13
C ARG A 206 -1.60 6.07 -12.85
N LEU A 207 -0.45 5.37 -12.95
CA LEU A 207 0.47 5.22 -11.82
C LEU A 207 1.08 6.57 -11.40
N LEU A 208 1.46 7.41 -12.36
CA LEU A 208 1.92 8.78 -12.10
C LEU A 208 0.80 9.63 -11.46
N ALA A 209 -0.43 9.50 -11.93
CA ALA A 209 -1.59 10.17 -11.32
C ALA A 209 -1.83 9.68 -9.88
N ALA A 210 -1.64 8.39 -9.62
CA ALA A 210 -1.73 7.84 -8.26
C ALA A 210 -0.64 8.39 -7.33
N ILE A 211 0.61 8.50 -7.82
CA ILE A 211 1.69 9.16 -7.05
C ILE A 211 1.31 10.61 -6.74
N ARG A 212 0.86 11.36 -7.76
CA ARG A 212 0.43 12.75 -7.59
C ARG A 212 -0.67 12.85 -6.54
N GLY A 213 -1.71 12.01 -6.62
CA GLY A 213 -2.82 11.99 -5.65
C GLY A 213 -2.35 11.77 -4.21
N VAL A 214 -1.39 10.84 -4.00
CA VAL A 214 -0.80 10.61 -2.67
C VAL A 214 -0.06 11.84 -2.17
N LEU A 215 0.81 12.44 -3.00
CA LEU A 215 1.65 13.56 -2.59
C LEU A 215 0.82 14.83 -2.33
N GLU A 216 -0.18 15.11 -3.17
CA GLU A 216 -1.08 16.26 -3.02
C GLU A 216 -1.99 16.13 -1.79
N ALA A 217 -2.46 14.91 -1.50
CA ALA A 217 -3.31 14.67 -0.33
C ALA A 217 -2.52 14.69 0.99
N ALA A 218 -1.24 14.30 0.97
CA ALA A 218 -0.46 14.04 2.17
C ALA A 218 -0.42 15.19 3.18
N PRO A 219 -0.19 16.48 2.83
CA PRO A 219 -0.14 17.56 3.80
C PRO A 219 -1.48 17.74 4.53
N ALA A 220 -2.58 17.83 3.79
CA ALA A 220 -3.90 18.10 4.35
C ALA A 220 -4.49 16.88 5.09
N ALA A 221 -4.26 15.67 4.58
CA ALA A 221 -4.71 14.43 5.21
C ALA A 221 -3.79 13.95 6.36
N GLY A 222 -2.61 14.55 6.51
CA GLY A 222 -1.66 14.20 7.54
C GLY A 222 -1.01 12.82 7.35
N PHE A 223 -0.80 12.38 6.09
CA PHE A 223 -0.16 11.10 5.82
C PHE A 223 1.25 11.05 6.39
N ARG A 224 1.56 9.94 7.05
CA ARG A 224 2.85 9.75 7.73
C ARG A 224 3.49 8.43 7.34
N VAL A 225 4.80 8.49 7.11
CA VAL A 225 5.67 7.33 6.94
C VAL A 225 6.84 7.48 7.90
N MET A 226 7.15 6.44 8.63
CA MET A 226 8.35 6.45 9.47
C MET A 226 9.59 6.40 8.57
N THR A 227 10.46 7.39 8.70
CA THR A 227 11.66 7.52 7.86
C THR A 227 12.93 7.53 8.72
N ARG A 228 14.01 7.01 8.14
CA ARG A 228 15.36 7.18 8.63
C ARG A 228 16.23 7.72 7.51
N GLN A 229 16.74 8.93 7.68
CA GLN A 229 17.64 9.54 6.70
C GLN A 229 19.05 8.99 6.87
N MET A 230 19.72 8.72 5.75
CA MET A 230 21.13 8.36 5.70
C MET A 230 21.81 9.09 4.55
N PRO A 231 23.09 9.50 4.67
CA PRO A 231 23.85 10.08 3.58
C PRO A 231 23.89 9.14 2.37
N LEU A 232 23.86 9.69 1.16
CA LEU A 232 24.01 8.90 -0.07
C LEU A 232 25.35 8.18 -0.13
N SER A 233 26.42 8.77 0.45
CA SER A 233 27.75 8.17 0.57
C SER A 233 27.73 6.89 1.42
N ASP A 234 26.76 6.73 2.33
CA ASP A 234 26.60 5.56 3.21
C ASP A 234 25.74 4.44 2.59
N ILE A 235 25.58 4.41 1.26
CA ILE A 235 24.70 3.45 0.56
C ILE A 235 24.97 2.00 0.94
N VAL A 236 26.23 1.61 1.12
CA VAL A 236 26.61 0.23 1.49
C VAL A 236 26.03 -0.15 2.86
N ARG A 237 26.13 0.76 3.84
CA ARG A 237 25.54 0.54 5.18
C ARG A 237 24.02 0.61 5.15
N ALA A 238 23.47 1.48 4.32
CA ALA A 238 22.03 1.64 4.20
C ALA A 238 21.35 0.41 3.57
N TRP A 239 22.06 -0.32 2.70
CA TRP A 239 21.52 -1.49 2.00
C TRP A 239 21.09 -2.61 2.96
N ASP A 240 21.88 -2.83 4.01
CA ASP A 240 21.64 -3.89 5.00
C ASP A 240 20.97 -3.37 6.29
N ALA A 241 20.80 -2.06 6.43
CA ALA A 241 20.30 -1.42 7.64
C ALA A 241 18.77 -1.30 7.71
N GLY A 242 18.03 -1.86 6.74
CA GLY A 242 16.57 -1.80 6.68
C GLY A 242 15.89 -2.54 7.83
N ASP A 243 14.89 -1.91 8.42
CA ASP A 243 13.97 -2.55 9.36
C ASP A 243 12.53 -2.51 8.82
N ALA A 244 11.63 -3.31 9.42
CA ALA A 244 10.24 -3.37 9.00
C ALA A 244 9.43 -2.12 9.44
N GLN A 245 10.01 -1.24 10.26
CA GLN A 245 9.30 -0.12 10.86
C GLN A 245 9.53 1.19 10.14
N SER A 246 10.74 1.43 9.62
CA SER A 246 11.12 2.70 8.96
C SER A 246 11.61 2.49 7.53
N ARG A 247 11.41 3.50 6.69
CA ARG A 247 12.01 3.55 5.36
C ARG A 247 13.29 4.36 5.39
N ILE A 248 14.36 3.77 4.90
CA ILE A 248 15.61 4.51 4.69
C ILE A 248 15.42 5.42 3.49
N VAL A 249 15.75 6.69 3.68
CA VAL A 249 15.82 7.69 2.61
C VAL A 249 17.27 8.15 2.51
N LEU A 250 17.88 7.91 1.35
CA LEU A 250 19.23 8.38 1.07
C LEU A 250 19.19 9.84 0.65
N VAL A 251 19.95 10.67 1.34
CA VAL A 251 19.99 12.12 1.10
C VAL A 251 21.37 12.48 0.56
N PRO A 252 21.46 13.12 -0.61
CA PRO A 252 22.71 13.68 -1.12
C PRO A 252 23.29 14.67 -0.11
N GLU A 253 24.60 14.66 0.06
CA GLU A 253 25.27 15.64 0.92
C GLU A 253 25.11 17.04 0.31
N LYS A 254 24.79 18.03 1.16
CA LYS A 254 24.81 19.43 0.73
C LYS A 254 26.26 19.82 0.44
N ARG A 255 26.53 20.21 -0.80
CA ARG A 255 27.78 20.87 -1.14
C ARG A 255 27.77 22.30 -0.65
#